data_5743cbf4cb3d0340828aee2aa270043f
#
_entry.id   5743cbf4cb3d0340828aee2aa270043f
#
_cell.length_a   1.000
_cell.length_b   1.000
_cell.length_c   1.000
_cell.angle_alpha   90.00
_cell.angle_beta   90.00
_cell.angle_gamma   90.00
#
_symmetry.space_group_name_H-M   'P 1'
#
loop_
_entity.id
_entity.type
_entity.pdbx_description
1 polymer ?
#
loop_
_entity_poly.entity_id
_entity_poly.type
_entity_poly.pdbx_seq_one_letter_code
_entity_poly.pdbx_strand_id
1 'polypeptide(L)'
;MAEKQAPIETDAIVIGAGPVGLYQVFQLGLLGIKAHVIDALPQAGGQCVELYEDKPIYDIPGIPFCTGQDLIDRLQEQIKVLKTPFHFNQEVTLVHKRADGRFDVQTSQATFVSKVIIVSAGVGAFKPRKLSLPGIDSHGGKQVFYKLGQVKQYADQDIVINGGETAALEAAVALAGVAKSITLVHRRDVFKAEESLVQRFQDLCTQGLIKVQLGQVTNFKASGEKLSSLEVTDFNGQAHDLPLDALLPLLGISPKLGPIADWGIDLENKQVLVDTEKFQSSTVGIFAVGDINTYPGKKKLIVCGFHEATLAAYGCAAHIFPGQVIHLQYTTTSPKLHEILGVTPQA
;
A
#
# COMPACT_ATOMS: atom_id res chain seq x y z
N MET A 1 29.51 10.99 -15.33
CA MET A 1 28.11 11.20 -15.75
C MET A 1 27.54 9.80 -15.90
N ALA A 2 26.57 9.41 -15.08
CA ALA A 2 25.91 8.12 -15.24
C ALA A 2 25.18 8.14 -16.59
N GLU A 3 25.40 7.14 -17.44
CA GLU A 3 24.63 6.96 -18.67
C GLU A 3 23.15 6.93 -18.33
N LYS A 4 22.36 7.87 -18.87
CA LYS A 4 20.91 7.80 -18.74
C LYS A 4 20.45 6.55 -19.48
N GLN A 5 20.01 5.56 -18.75
CA GLN A 5 19.38 4.37 -19.31
C GLN A 5 18.19 4.80 -20.18
N ALA A 6 18.05 4.20 -21.37
CA ALA A 6 16.94 4.49 -22.25
C ALA A 6 15.61 4.13 -21.56
N PRO A 7 14.53 4.90 -21.77
CA PRO A 7 13.25 4.63 -21.16
C PRO A 7 12.69 3.27 -21.62
N ILE A 8 12.05 2.56 -20.71
CA ILE A 8 11.36 1.29 -20.99
C ILE A 8 10.03 1.61 -21.68
N GLU A 9 9.84 1.15 -22.91
CA GLU A 9 8.59 1.35 -23.65
C GLU A 9 7.61 0.21 -23.41
N THR A 10 6.33 0.55 -23.18
CA THR A 10 5.23 -0.41 -22.94
C THR A 10 3.90 0.14 -23.44
N ASP A 11 2.88 -0.73 -23.56
CA ASP A 11 1.52 -0.28 -23.88
C ASP A 11 0.83 0.33 -22.66
N ALA A 12 1.01 -0.27 -21.47
CA ALA A 12 0.35 0.15 -20.25
C ALA A 12 1.29 0.12 -19.03
N ILE A 13 1.09 1.05 -18.11
CA ILE A 13 1.68 0.99 -16.77
C ILE A 13 0.54 0.89 -15.75
N VAL A 14 0.63 -0.12 -14.88
CA VAL A 14 -0.25 -0.31 -13.73
C VAL A 14 0.51 0.15 -12.48
N ILE A 15 -0.01 1.16 -11.80
CA ILE A 15 0.60 1.74 -10.59
C ILE A 15 -0.13 1.18 -9.37
N GLY A 16 0.54 0.28 -8.65
CA GLY A 16 0.00 -0.45 -7.51
C GLY A 16 -0.24 -1.93 -7.82
N ALA A 17 0.42 -2.82 -7.06
CA ALA A 17 0.36 -4.28 -7.16
C ALA A 17 -0.56 -4.91 -6.10
N GLY A 18 -1.59 -4.18 -5.64
CA GLY A 18 -2.66 -4.73 -4.81
C GLY A 18 -3.58 -5.67 -5.61
N PRO A 19 -4.61 -6.28 -4.98
CA PRO A 19 -5.48 -7.25 -5.65
C PRO A 19 -6.11 -6.71 -6.93
N VAL A 20 -6.54 -5.45 -6.94
CA VAL A 20 -7.14 -4.81 -8.12
C VAL A 20 -6.11 -4.58 -9.23
N GLY A 21 -4.89 -4.18 -8.88
CA GLY A 21 -3.80 -4.01 -9.85
C GLY A 21 -3.38 -5.33 -10.50
N LEU A 22 -3.29 -6.41 -9.71
CA LEU A 22 -3.01 -7.75 -10.24
C LEU A 22 -4.12 -8.21 -11.19
N TYR A 23 -5.37 -8.02 -10.82
CA TYR A 23 -6.48 -8.35 -11.70
C TYR A 23 -6.55 -7.46 -12.95
N GLN A 24 -6.15 -6.19 -12.82
CA GLN A 24 -6.00 -5.28 -13.98
C GLN A 24 -5.00 -5.83 -15.01
N VAL A 25 -3.86 -6.37 -14.54
CA VAL A 25 -2.88 -7.04 -15.41
C VAL A 25 -3.50 -8.19 -16.16
N PHE A 26 -4.31 -9.03 -15.48
CA PHE A 26 -5.02 -10.13 -16.12
C PHE A 26 -5.93 -9.64 -17.25
N GLN A 27 -6.76 -8.64 -16.97
CA GLN A 27 -7.70 -8.09 -17.95
C GLN A 27 -6.99 -7.45 -19.16
N LEU A 28 -5.89 -6.73 -18.96
CA LEU A 28 -5.07 -6.18 -20.03
C LEU A 28 -4.46 -7.31 -20.88
N GLY A 29 -3.94 -8.35 -20.24
CA GLY A 29 -3.36 -9.50 -20.91
C GLY A 29 -4.35 -10.24 -21.82
N LEU A 30 -5.60 -10.42 -21.38
CA LEU A 30 -6.66 -11.00 -22.22
C LEU A 30 -6.93 -10.18 -23.49
N LEU A 31 -6.67 -8.89 -23.47
CA LEU A 31 -6.80 -7.99 -24.62
C LEU A 31 -5.50 -7.86 -25.44
N GLY A 32 -4.45 -8.59 -25.06
CA GLY A 32 -3.14 -8.56 -25.72
C GLY A 32 -2.33 -7.30 -25.45
N ILE A 33 -2.68 -6.54 -24.40
CA ILE A 33 -1.99 -5.32 -23.99
C ILE A 33 -0.84 -5.68 -23.05
N LYS A 34 0.37 -5.29 -23.41
CA LYS A 34 1.56 -5.49 -22.58
C LYS A 34 1.62 -4.42 -21.48
N ALA A 35 1.73 -4.87 -20.24
CA ALA A 35 1.80 -3.99 -19.09
C ALA A 35 3.08 -4.18 -18.29
N HIS A 36 3.54 -3.12 -17.63
CA HIS A 36 4.48 -3.16 -16.53
C HIS A 36 3.77 -2.73 -15.25
N VAL A 37 4.10 -3.36 -14.14
CA VAL A 37 3.55 -3.02 -12.82
C VAL A 37 4.62 -2.31 -11.99
N ILE A 38 4.27 -1.18 -11.39
CA ILE A 38 5.16 -0.41 -10.51
C ILE A 38 4.53 -0.33 -9.13
N ASP A 39 5.27 -0.70 -8.09
CA ASP A 39 4.81 -0.57 -6.71
C ASP A 39 5.92 -0.04 -5.78
N ALA A 40 5.53 0.80 -4.84
CA ALA A 40 6.43 1.36 -3.84
C ALA A 40 6.81 0.32 -2.76
N LEU A 41 6.02 -0.73 -2.60
CA LEU A 41 6.26 -1.84 -1.68
C LEU A 41 7.29 -2.84 -2.25
N PRO A 42 7.93 -3.65 -1.40
CA PRO A 42 8.91 -4.64 -1.83
C PRO A 42 8.31 -5.88 -2.50
N GLN A 43 6.98 -6.04 -2.42
CA GLN A 43 6.25 -7.19 -2.94
C GLN A 43 4.82 -6.82 -3.34
N ALA A 44 4.18 -7.69 -4.11
CA ALA A 44 2.77 -7.56 -4.43
C ALA A 44 1.88 -7.83 -3.21
N GLY A 45 0.66 -7.26 -3.22
CA GLY A 45 -0.34 -7.50 -2.19
C GLY A 45 -1.03 -6.23 -1.69
N GLY A 46 -0.30 -5.11 -1.63
CA GLY A 46 -0.88 -3.85 -1.14
C GLY A 46 -1.52 -4.01 0.24
N GLN A 47 -2.75 -3.48 0.42
CA GLN A 47 -3.46 -3.54 1.70
C GLN A 47 -3.67 -4.98 2.21
N CYS A 48 -3.89 -5.94 1.34
CA CYS A 48 -4.16 -7.33 1.73
C CYS A 48 -2.99 -7.94 2.52
N VAL A 49 -1.77 -7.67 2.10
CA VAL A 49 -0.57 -8.20 2.77
C VAL A 49 -0.07 -7.28 3.87
N GLU A 50 -0.14 -5.94 3.67
CA GLU A 50 0.40 -5.01 4.67
C GLU A 50 -0.48 -4.83 5.91
N LEU A 51 -1.81 -5.05 5.82
CA LEU A 51 -2.74 -4.75 6.90
C LEU A 51 -3.48 -5.96 7.48
N TYR A 52 -3.69 -7.01 6.67
CA TYR A 52 -4.52 -8.15 7.05
C TYR A 52 -4.13 -9.45 6.34
N GLU A 53 -2.81 -9.72 6.31
CA GLU A 53 -2.20 -10.88 5.65
C GLU A 53 -2.90 -12.20 6.02
N ASP A 54 -3.10 -12.41 7.33
CA ASP A 54 -3.70 -13.62 7.90
C ASP A 54 -5.20 -13.51 8.20
N LYS A 55 -5.82 -12.32 7.96
CA LYS A 55 -7.24 -12.13 8.29
C LYS A 55 -8.13 -12.74 7.21
N PRO A 56 -9.26 -13.37 7.63
CA PRO A 56 -10.19 -13.98 6.70
C PRO A 56 -10.96 -12.94 5.88
N ILE A 57 -11.10 -13.22 4.59
CA ILE A 57 -11.92 -12.49 3.63
C ILE A 57 -13.03 -13.43 3.17
N TYR A 58 -14.29 -12.99 3.22
CA TYR A 58 -15.48 -13.80 2.91
C TYR A 58 -16.28 -13.27 1.71
N ASP A 59 -15.94 -12.10 1.17
CA ASP A 59 -16.69 -11.38 0.15
C ASP A 59 -16.05 -11.40 -1.24
N ILE A 60 -15.21 -12.42 -1.50
CA ILE A 60 -14.69 -12.68 -2.85
C ILE A 60 -15.58 -13.69 -3.55
N PRO A 61 -16.25 -13.32 -4.66
CA PRO A 61 -17.17 -14.22 -5.37
C PRO A 61 -16.51 -15.54 -5.76
N GLY A 62 -17.16 -16.66 -5.46
CA GLY A 62 -16.66 -18.00 -5.76
C GLY A 62 -15.58 -18.52 -4.81
N ILE A 63 -15.12 -17.73 -3.85
CA ILE A 63 -14.18 -18.13 -2.80
C ILE A 63 -14.88 -17.93 -1.45
N PRO A 64 -15.41 -19.01 -0.83
CA PRO A 64 -16.13 -18.91 0.44
C PRO A 64 -15.28 -18.33 1.58
N PHE A 65 -13.97 -18.56 1.52
CA PHE A 65 -13.01 -18.11 2.50
C PHE A 65 -11.59 -18.07 1.89
N CYS A 66 -10.85 -17.02 2.15
CA CYS A 66 -9.41 -16.94 1.91
C CYS A 66 -8.80 -15.91 2.87
N THR A 67 -7.48 -15.99 3.11
CA THR A 67 -6.75 -14.91 3.77
C THR A 67 -6.36 -13.81 2.78
N GLY A 68 -5.85 -12.69 3.29
CA GLY A 68 -5.28 -11.64 2.44
C GLY A 68 -4.15 -12.18 1.54
N GLN A 69 -3.26 -12.99 2.11
CA GLN A 69 -2.16 -13.62 1.37
C GLN A 69 -2.68 -14.64 0.34
N ASP A 70 -3.60 -15.53 0.72
CA ASP A 70 -4.18 -16.52 -0.21
C ASP A 70 -4.78 -15.87 -1.46
N LEU A 71 -5.46 -14.74 -1.30
CA LEU A 71 -6.03 -14.01 -2.43
C LEU A 71 -4.93 -13.50 -3.37
N ILE A 72 -3.87 -12.94 -2.81
CA ILE A 72 -2.75 -12.42 -3.60
C ILE A 72 -2.01 -13.53 -4.33
N ASP A 73 -1.75 -14.66 -3.68
CA ASP A 73 -1.08 -15.82 -4.28
C ASP A 73 -1.89 -16.36 -5.47
N ARG A 74 -3.22 -16.47 -5.34
CA ARG A 74 -4.11 -16.90 -6.44
C ARG A 74 -4.11 -15.92 -7.61
N LEU A 75 -4.13 -14.61 -7.34
CA LEU A 75 -4.06 -13.59 -8.39
C LEU A 75 -2.70 -13.58 -9.10
N GLN A 76 -1.60 -13.77 -8.36
CA GLN A 76 -0.26 -13.90 -8.95
C GLN A 76 -0.14 -15.16 -9.82
N GLU A 77 -0.67 -16.30 -9.37
CA GLU A 77 -0.70 -17.54 -10.18
C GLU A 77 -1.53 -17.33 -11.46
N GLN A 78 -2.69 -16.63 -11.37
CA GLN A 78 -3.54 -16.34 -12.51
C GLN A 78 -2.84 -15.52 -13.61
N ILE A 79 -1.96 -14.58 -13.24
CA ILE A 79 -1.26 -13.72 -14.19
C ILE A 79 0.11 -14.25 -14.61
N LYS A 80 0.60 -15.30 -14.00
CA LYS A 80 1.94 -15.85 -14.22
C LYS A 80 2.27 -16.15 -15.67
N VAL A 81 1.28 -16.65 -16.42
CA VAL A 81 1.40 -16.96 -17.84
C VAL A 81 1.71 -15.71 -18.69
N LEU A 82 1.28 -14.53 -18.25
CA LEU A 82 1.46 -13.27 -18.97
C LEU A 82 2.90 -12.72 -18.88
N LYS A 83 3.71 -13.23 -17.95
CA LYS A 83 5.10 -12.84 -17.72
C LYS A 83 5.29 -11.33 -17.59
N THR A 84 4.33 -10.66 -16.98
CA THR A 84 4.34 -9.20 -16.77
C THR A 84 5.51 -8.79 -15.87
N PRO A 85 6.34 -7.80 -16.26
CA PRO A 85 7.42 -7.29 -15.41
C PRO A 85 6.87 -6.49 -14.22
N PHE A 86 7.42 -6.74 -13.03
CA PHE A 86 7.15 -6.00 -11.80
C PHE A 86 8.36 -5.18 -11.38
N HIS A 87 8.12 -3.93 -10.98
CA HIS A 87 9.11 -2.98 -10.49
C HIS A 87 8.75 -2.59 -9.06
N PHE A 88 9.26 -3.36 -8.11
CA PHE A 88 9.05 -3.13 -6.68
C PHE A 88 10.04 -2.13 -6.09
N ASN A 89 9.73 -1.61 -4.89
CA ASN A 89 10.52 -0.57 -4.20
C ASN A 89 10.69 0.70 -5.04
N GLN A 90 9.72 1.00 -5.91
CA GLN A 90 9.75 2.17 -6.79
C GLN A 90 8.46 2.97 -6.67
N GLU A 91 8.58 4.21 -6.22
CA GLU A 91 7.46 5.15 -6.22
C GLU A 91 7.44 5.89 -7.57
N VAL A 92 6.28 5.97 -8.22
CA VAL A 92 6.09 6.84 -9.40
C VAL A 92 6.05 8.28 -8.91
N THR A 93 7.05 9.06 -9.30
CA THR A 93 7.23 10.45 -8.86
C THR A 93 6.69 11.46 -9.85
N LEU A 94 6.63 11.11 -11.14
CA LEU A 94 6.14 12.00 -12.20
C LEU A 94 5.41 11.19 -13.26
N VAL A 95 4.27 11.71 -13.69
CA VAL A 95 3.56 11.31 -14.92
C VAL A 95 3.37 12.57 -15.75
N HIS A 96 3.90 12.58 -16.98
CA HIS A 96 3.81 13.71 -17.90
C HIS A 96 3.28 13.26 -19.25
N LYS A 97 2.21 13.90 -19.73
CA LYS A 97 1.65 13.60 -21.06
C LYS A 97 2.47 14.27 -22.15
N ARG A 98 2.93 13.49 -23.11
CA ARG A 98 3.72 13.93 -24.27
C ARG A 98 2.81 14.51 -25.36
N ALA A 99 3.41 15.26 -26.27
CA ALA A 99 2.71 15.80 -27.44
C ALA A 99 2.18 14.70 -28.39
N ASP A 100 2.79 13.50 -28.38
CA ASP A 100 2.36 12.34 -29.17
C ASP A 100 1.23 11.54 -28.49
N GLY A 101 0.73 12.01 -27.35
CA GLY A 101 -0.36 11.40 -26.59
C GLY A 101 0.08 10.30 -25.60
N ARG A 102 1.34 9.82 -25.66
CA ARG A 102 1.92 8.89 -24.68
C ARG A 102 2.28 9.60 -23.38
N PHE A 103 2.75 8.85 -22.42
CA PHE A 103 3.14 9.34 -21.10
C PHE A 103 4.59 9.01 -20.79
N ASP A 104 5.36 10.03 -20.36
CA ASP A 104 6.61 9.82 -19.63
C ASP A 104 6.28 9.53 -18.18
N VAL A 105 6.82 8.44 -17.64
CA VAL A 105 6.67 8.04 -16.25
C VAL A 105 8.05 7.92 -15.61
N GLN A 106 8.24 8.59 -14.49
CA GLN A 106 9.50 8.54 -13.74
C GLN A 106 9.27 7.88 -12.38
N THR A 107 10.20 7.03 -12.01
CA THR A 107 10.30 6.47 -10.67
C THR A 107 11.62 6.88 -10.02
N SER A 108 11.85 6.44 -8.79
CA SER A 108 13.14 6.62 -8.11
C SER A 108 14.31 5.89 -8.79
N GLN A 109 14.05 4.93 -9.70
CA GLN A 109 15.07 4.04 -10.27
C GLN A 109 15.05 3.96 -11.79
N ALA A 110 13.92 4.22 -12.46
CA ALA A 110 13.75 4.02 -13.90
C ALA A 110 12.83 5.08 -14.53
N THR A 111 12.89 5.15 -15.86
CA THR A 111 11.96 5.95 -16.67
C THR A 111 11.25 5.05 -17.67
N PHE A 112 9.99 5.36 -17.94
CA PHE A 112 9.15 4.59 -18.87
C PHE A 112 8.44 5.52 -19.85
N VAL A 113 8.07 4.95 -20.98
CA VAL A 113 7.14 5.57 -21.95
C VAL A 113 5.98 4.62 -22.15
N SER A 114 4.76 5.08 -21.89
CA SER A 114 3.55 4.26 -21.97
C SER A 114 2.44 4.95 -22.77
N LYS A 115 1.57 4.15 -23.40
CA LYS A 115 0.39 4.66 -24.09
C LYS A 115 -0.74 5.02 -23.11
N VAL A 116 -0.90 4.24 -22.03
CA VAL A 116 -1.91 4.46 -20.99
C VAL A 116 -1.32 4.23 -19.60
N ILE A 117 -1.92 4.87 -18.61
CA ILE A 117 -1.61 4.71 -17.19
C ILE A 117 -2.86 4.22 -16.47
N ILE A 118 -2.72 3.20 -15.64
CA ILE A 118 -3.79 2.72 -14.76
C ILE A 118 -3.34 2.88 -13.31
N VAL A 119 -4.03 3.73 -12.57
CA VAL A 119 -3.77 3.97 -11.15
C VAL A 119 -4.61 3.01 -10.32
N SER A 120 -3.96 2.03 -9.68
CA SER A 120 -4.55 1.05 -8.76
C SER A 120 -3.90 1.13 -7.37
N ALA A 121 -3.50 2.34 -6.97
CA ALA A 121 -2.68 2.61 -5.80
C ALA A 121 -3.44 2.55 -4.45
N GLY A 122 -4.67 2.04 -4.43
CA GLY A 122 -5.47 1.85 -3.23
C GLY A 122 -5.68 3.17 -2.47
N VAL A 123 -5.19 3.26 -1.24
CA VAL A 123 -5.26 4.51 -0.44
C VAL A 123 -4.02 5.39 -0.62
N GLY A 124 -3.19 5.12 -1.62
CA GLY A 124 -1.90 5.77 -1.85
C GLY A 124 -0.74 5.02 -1.22
N ALA A 125 0.47 5.59 -1.30
CA ALA A 125 1.65 4.96 -0.72
C ALA A 125 1.47 4.76 0.80
N PHE A 126 1.71 3.53 1.25
CA PHE A 126 1.67 3.14 2.66
C PHE A 126 2.86 3.73 3.41
N LYS A 127 2.86 5.05 3.59
CA LYS A 127 3.88 5.68 4.42
C LYS A 127 3.39 5.70 5.87
N PRO A 128 4.15 5.13 6.80
CA PRO A 128 3.83 5.24 8.22
C PRO A 128 3.68 6.71 8.60
N ARG A 129 2.73 7.01 9.47
CA ARG A 129 2.64 8.35 10.06
C ARG A 129 3.88 8.58 10.88
N LYS A 130 4.67 9.54 10.45
CA LYS A 130 5.87 9.94 11.16
C LYS A 130 5.52 10.84 12.34
N LEU A 131 6.36 10.81 13.36
CA LEU A 131 6.35 11.82 14.41
C LEU A 131 6.73 13.18 13.81
N SER A 132 5.94 14.21 14.10
CA SER A 132 6.21 15.58 13.64
C SER A 132 7.22 16.27 14.55
N LEU A 133 8.39 15.64 14.77
CA LEU A 133 9.49 16.18 15.55
C LEU A 133 10.67 16.50 14.64
N PRO A 134 11.11 17.78 14.58
CA PRO A 134 12.26 18.14 13.74
C PRO A 134 13.52 17.34 14.12
N GLY A 135 14.14 16.69 13.13
CA GLY A 135 15.38 15.92 13.33
C GLY A 135 15.20 14.44 13.73
N ILE A 136 14.01 13.98 14.12
CA ILE A 136 13.79 12.59 14.54
C ILE A 136 14.07 11.58 13.41
N ASP A 137 13.87 11.98 12.16
CA ASP A 137 14.09 11.13 10.98
C ASP A 137 15.57 10.72 10.79
N SER A 138 16.54 11.44 11.37
CA SER A 138 17.96 11.06 11.32
C SER A 138 18.27 9.77 12.09
N HIS A 139 17.39 9.38 13.00
CA HIS A 139 17.47 8.14 13.79
C HIS A 139 16.68 6.98 13.14
N GLY A 140 16.03 7.21 11.97
CA GLY A 140 15.28 6.21 11.24
C GLY A 140 16.13 5.01 10.83
N GLY A 141 15.65 3.78 11.08
CA GLY A 141 16.37 2.54 10.81
C GLY A 141 17.52 2.22 11.79
N LYS A 142 17.89 3.15 12.70
CA LYS A 142 18.90 2.95 13.75
C LYS A 142 18.22 2.70 15.11
N GLN A 143 17.40 3.63 15.55
CA GLN A 143 16.67 3.58 16.83
C GLN A 143 15.18 3.92 16.68
N VAL A 144 14.73 4.47 15.53
CA VAL A 144 13.34 4.79 15.25
C VAL A 144 12.83 3.86 14.16
N PHE A 145 11.85 3.02 14.49
CA PHE A 145 11.31 1.97 13.62
C PHE A 145 9.81 2.11 13.49
N TYR A 146 9.32 2.35 12.28
CA TYR A 146 7.89 2.54 11.98
C TYR A 146 7.11 1.23 11.74
N LYS A 147 7.76 0.10 11.88
CA LYS A 147 7.21 -1.26 11.85
C LYS A 147 7.95 -2.10 12.88
N LEU A 148 7.27 -3.01 13.56
CA LEU A 148 7.93 -3.98 14.42
C LEU A 148 8.77 -4.91 13.55
N GLY A 149 10.07 -4.96 13.82
CA GLY A 149 11.00 -5.90 13.19
C GLY A 149 11.00 -7.26 13.90
N GLN A 150 12.10 -7.99 13.76
CA GLN A 150 12.25 -9.23 14.50
C GLN A 150 12.30 -8.95 16.02
N VAL A 151 11.42 -9.58 16.77
CA VAL A 151 11.28 -9.34 18.23
C VAL A 151 12.61 -9.47 18.99
N LYS A 152 13.44 -10.45 18.59
CA LYS A 152 14.76 -10.71 19.21
C LYS A 152 15.73 -9.52 19.15
N GLN A 153 15.61 -8.62 18.19
CA GLN A 153 16.51 -7.46 18.08
C GLN A 153 16.30 -6.45 19.21
N TYR A 154 15.17 -6.51 19.90
CA TYR A 154 14.82 -5.62 21.02
C TYR A 154 15.09 -6.22 22.38
N ALA A 155 15.76 -7.38 22.44
CA ALA A 155 16.11 -8.03 23.72
C ALA A 155 16.95 -7.09 24.59
N ASP A 156 16.64 -7.07 25.89
CA ASP A 156 17.33 -6.27 26.91
C ASP A 156 17.38 -4.75 26.66
N GLN A 157 16.48 -4.22 25.81
CA GLN A 157 16.38 -2.80 25.48
C GLN A 157 15.20 -2.13 26.20
N ASP A 158 15.36 -0.85 26.48
CA ASP A 158 14.27 0.03 26.92
C ASP A 158 13.51 0.54 25.69
N ILE A 159 12.25 0.12 25.54
CA ILE A 159 11.44 0.38 24.33
C ILE A 159 10.33 1.37 24.65
N VAL A 160 10.22 2.41 23.82
CA VAL A 160 9.05 3.29 23.83
C VAL A 160 8.24 3.03 22.56
N ILE A 161 6.95 2.71 22.72
CA ILE A 161 5.98 2.54 21.64
C ILE A 161 5.04 3.73 21.66
N ASN A 162 4.89 4.45 20.56
CA ASN A 162 3.92 5.53 20.45
C ASN A 162 2.78 5.13 19.51
N GLY A 163 1.59 4.94 20.06
CA GLY A 163 0.40 4.52 19.33
C GLY A 163 -0.69 3.99 20.27
N GLY A 164 -1.86 3.66 19.71
CA GLY A 164 -3.00 3.15 20.50
C GLY A 164 -3.98 2.35 19.64
N GLU A 165 -3.54 1.92 18.46
CA GLU A 165 -4.29 1.04 17.54
C GLU A 165 -3.65 -0.35 17.52
N THR A 166 -4.24 -1.29 16.78
CA THR A 166 -3.85 -2.71 16.74
C THR A 166 -2.33 -2.92 16.67
N ALA A 167 -1.64 -2.28 15.74
CA ALA A 167 -0.19 -2.47 15.55
C ALA A 167 0.65 -2.10 16.79
N ALA A 168 0.25 -1.07 17.55
CA ALA A 168 0.95 -0.66 18.75
C ALA A 168 0.74 -1.66 19.90
N LEU A 169 -0.48 -2.19 20.05
CA LEU A 169 -0.80 -3.19 21.06
C LEU A 169 -0.15 -4.53 20.75
N GLU A 170 -0.20 -4.97 19.49
CA GLU A 170 0.49 -6.19 19.04
C GLU A 170 1.99 -6.13 19.29
N ALA A 171 2.63 -4.98 18.97
CA ALA A 171 4.04 -4.79 19.25
C ALA A 171 4.35 -4.83 20.75
N ALA A 172 3.54 -4.16 21.60
CA ALA A 172 3.73 -4.17 23.04
C ALA A 172 3.59 -5.58 23.63
N VAL A 173 2.57 -6.33 23.18
CA VAL A 173 2.33 -7.73 23.61
C VAL A 173 3.45 -8.65 23.16
N ALA A 174 3.92 -8.52 21.91
CA ALA A 174 5.00 -9.35 21.37
C ALA A 174 6.36 -9.10 22.03
N LEU A 175 6.62 -7.87 22.48
CA LEU A 175 7.86 -7.49 23.14
C LEU A 175 7.85 -7.80 24.65
N ALA A 176 6.68 -8.04 25.25
CA ALA A 176 6.56 -8.37 26.67
C ALA A 176 7.35 -9.65 27.01
N GLY A 177 8.24 -9.55 28.00
CA GLY A 177 9.13 -10.65 28.40
C GLY A 177 10.39 -10.82 27.53
N VAL A 178 10.57 -9.99 26.49
CA VAL A 178 11.78 -9.95 25.65
C VAL A 178 12.55 -8.65 25.86
N ALA A 179 11.86 -7.52 25.78
CA ALA A 179 12.45 -6.22 26.07
C ALA A 179 12.71 -6.06 27.57
N LYS A 180 13.71 -5.26 27.95
CA LYS A 180 14.01 -4.92 29.33
C LYS A 180 12.88 -4.12 29.98
N SER A 181 12.35 -3.14 29.24
CA SER A 181 11.17 -2.38 29.64
C SER A 181 10.36 -1.94 28.40
N ILE A 182 9.05 -1.80 28.57
CA ILE A 182 8.15 -1.30 27.54
C ILE A 182 7.31 -0.17 28.12
N THR A 183 7.34 1.00 27.46
CA THR A 183 6.44 2.10 27.77
C THR A 183 5.61 2.41 26.53
N LEU A 184 4.29 2.20 26.59
CA LEU A 184 3.38 2.59 25.54
C LEU A 184 2.86 4.01 25.81
N VAL A 185 3.13 4.91 24.88
CA VAL A 185 2.68 6.31 24.92
C VAL A 185 1.42 6.47 24.06
N HIS A 186 0.33 6.92 24.68
CA HIS A 186 -0.89 7.22 23.94
C HIS A 186 -1.59 8.46 24.50
N ARG A 187 -2.22 9.21 23.57
CA ARG A 187 -2.93 10.48 23.92
C ARG A 187 -4.32 10.28 24.52
N ARG A 188 -4.82 9.08 24.70
CA ARG A 188 -6.14 8.74 25.24
C ARG A 188 -6.07 7.44 26.01
N ASP A 189 -6.90 7.30 27.01
CA ASP A 189 -7.06 6.02 27.73
C ASP A 189 -8.14 5.14 27.06
N VAL A 190 -8.06 5.05 25.73
CA VAL A 190 -8.95 4.20 24.91
C VAL A 190 -8.14 3.66 23.75
N PHE A 191 -8.05 2.35 23.66
CA PHE A 191 -7.33 1.62 22.61
C PHE A 191 -8.27 1.12 21.54
N LYS A 192 -7.82 1.19 20.27
CA LYS A 192 -8.59 0.74 19.11
C LYS A 192 -7.99 -0.54 18.55
N ALA A 193 -8.42 -1.67 19.08
CA ALA A 193 -8.05 -3.00 18.62
C ALA A 193 -9.18 -3.99 18.96
N GLU A 194 -9.02 -5.25 18.56
CA GLU A 194 -9.92 -6.33 18.96
C GLU A 194 -9.91 -6.50 20.49
N GLU A 195 -11.07 -6.79 21.05
CA GLU A 195 -11.27 -6.86 22.50
C GLU A 195 -10.30 -7.85 23.18
N SER A 196 -10.06 -8.99 22.56
CA SER A 196 -9.11 -10.00 23.02
C SER A 196 -7.68 -9.48 23.12
N LEU A 197 -7.24 -8.67 22.17
CA LEU A 197 -5.92 -8.04 22.18
C LEU A 197 -5.83 -6.95 23.24
N VAL A 198 -6.86 -6.13 23.38
CA VAL A 198 -6.94 -5.10 24.42
C VAL A 198 -6.87 -5.74 25.81
N GLN A 199 -7.63 -6.82 26.03
CA GLN A 199 -7.60 -7.54 27.32
C GLN A 199 -6.19 -8.10 27.61
N ARG A 200 -5.57 -8.78 26.66
CA ARG A 200 -4.21 -9.30 26.81
C ARG A 200 -3.19 -8.21 27.13
N PHE A 201 -3.30 -7.07 26.45
CA PHE A 201 -2.46 -5.90 26.71
C PHE A 201 -2.67 -5.38 28.15
N GLN A 202 -3.91 -5.25 28.63
CA GLN A 202 -4.25 -4.79 29.98
C GLN A 202 -3.73 -5.76 31.05
N ASP A 203 -3.82 -7.06 30.81
CA ASP A 203 -3.28 -8.08 31.69
C ASP A 203 -1.76 -7.92 31.88
N LEU A 204 -1.03 -7.66 30.79
CA LEU A 204 0.42 -7.40 30.83
C LEU A 204 0.76 -6.07 31.51
N CYS A 205 -0.10 -5.05 31.39
CA CYS A 205 0.04 -3.82 32.18
C CYS A 205 -0.15 -4.09 33.68
N THR A 206 -1.15 -4.88 34.05
CA THR A 206 -1.42 -5.26 35.44
C THR A 206 -0.26 -6.07 36.04
N GLN A 207 0.39 -6.91 35.25
CA GLN A 207 1.59 -7.67 35.63
C GLN A 207 2.85 -6.79 35.73
N GLY A 208 2.78 -5.52 35.32
CA GLY A 208 3.91 -4.59 35.34
C GLY A 208 4.92 -4.79 34.21
N LEU A 209 4.61 -5.63 33.22
CA LEU A 209 5.47 -5.88 32.06
C LEU A 209 5.38 -4.76 31.00
N ILE A 210 4.28 -4.03 30.97
CA ILE A 210 4.07 -2.87 30.09
C ILE A 210 3.61 -1.70 30.97
N LYS A 211 4.22 -0.53 30.76
CA LYS A 211 3.79 0.74 31.36
C LYS A 211 3.02 1.55 30.31
N VAL A 212 1.95 2.22 30.73
CA VAL A 212 1.22 3.17 29.88
C VAL A 212 1.52 4.58 30.36
N GLN A 213 2.02 5.43 29.47
CA GLN A 213 2.18 6.86 29.67
C GLN A 213 1.13 7.60 28.84
N LEU A 214 0.13 8.16 29.50
CA LEU A 214 -0.85 9.00 28.84
C LEU A 214 -0.26 10.40 28.58
N GLY A 215 -0.33 10.85 27.34
CA GLY A 215 0.19 12.15 26.93
C GLY A 215 0.53 12.21 25.44
N GLN A 216 1.07 13.33 25.05
CA GLN A 216 1.51 13.58 23.69
C GLN A 216 3.03 13.71 23.64
N VAL A 217 3.64 13.08 22.66
CA VAL A 217 5.08 13.27 22.39
C VAL A 217 5.31 14.69 21.92
N THR A 218 6.16 15.43 22.62
CA THR A 218 6.43 16.86 22.37
C THR A 218 7.85 17.13 21.92
N ASN A 219 8.83 16.30 22.36
CA ASN A 219 10.22 16.53 22.04
C ASN A 219 11.03 15.22 22.21
N PHE A 220 12.31 15.25 21.88
CA PHE A 220 13.27 14.20 22.17
C PHE A 220 14.63 14.78 22.54
N LYS A 221 15.45 13.99 23.22
CA LYS A 221 16.84 14.30 23.51
C LYS A 221 17.78 13.32 22.81
N ALA A 222 18.86 13.81 22.25
CA ALA A 222 19.89 13.00 21.64
C ALA A 222 21.27 13.41 22.15
N SER A 223 22.16 12.42 22.33
CA SER A 223 23.57 12.64 22.64
C SER A 223 24.40 12.20 21.44
N GLY A 224 24.87 13.16 20.65
CA GLY A 224 25.46 12.90 19.33
C GLY A 224 24.43 12.27 18.39
N GLU A 225 24.79 11.13 17.79
CA GLU A 225 23.87 10.36 16.93
C GLU A 225 22.90 9.44 17.69
N LYS A 226 23.03 9.31 19.03
CA LYS A 226 22.20 8.40 19.83
C LYS A 226 20.99 9.13 20.39
N LEU A 227 19.79 8.66 20.09
CA LEU A 227 18.55 9.04 20.73
C LEU A 227 18.58 8.53 22.19
N SER A 228 18.39 9.41 23.17
CA SER A 228 18.52 9.07 24.58
C SER A 228 17.21 9.05 25.34
N SER A 229 16.29 9.95 25.02
CA SER A 229 14.94 9.96 25.64
C SER A 229 13.92 10.62 24.74
N LEU A 230 12.65 10.30 25.02
CA LEU A 230 11.47 10.92 24.43
C LEU A 230 10.77 11.77 25.50
N GLU A 231 10.43 13.00 25.19
CA GLU A 231 9.66 13.85 26.09
C GLU A 231 8.17 13.72 25.77
N VAL A 232 7.38 13.43 26.81
CA VAL A 232 5.92 13.28 26.70
C VAL A 232 5.27 14.27 27.67
N THR A 233 4.39 15.13 27.15
CA THR A 233 3.60 16.05 27.96
C THR A 233 2.24 15.41 28.25
N ASP A 234 1.91 15.26 29.53
CA ASP A 234 0.62 14.74 29.98
C ASP A 234 -0.51 15.78 29.90
N PHE A 235 -1.74 15.39 30.29
CA PHE A 235 -2.90 16.26 30.24
C PHE A 235 -2.88 17.43 31.25
N ASN A 236 -2.00 17.36 32.27
CA ASN A 236 -1.78 18.40 33.25
C ASN A 236 -0.71 19.39 32.80
N GLY A 237 -0.11 19.18 31.62
CA GLY A 237 1.00 19.97 31.09
C GLY A 237 2.36 19.60 31.70
N GLN A 238 2.46 18.51 32.45
CA GLN A 238 3.71 18.04 33.01
C GLN A 238 4.50 17.25 31.96
N ALA A 239 5.78 17.61 31.78
CA ALA A 239 6.68 16.90 30.91
C ALA A 239 7.33 15.70 31.64
N HIS A 240 7.35 14.55 30.96
CA HIS A 240 7.96 13.31 31.41
C HIS A 240 9.04 12.89 30.43
N ASP A 241 10.24 12.68 30.89
CA ASP A 241 11.35 12.12 30.11
C ASP A 241 11.29 10.58 30.18
N LEU A 242 11.19 9.94 29.02
CA LEU A 242 11.19 8.49 28.87
C LEU A 242 12.51 8.06 28.24
N PRO A 243 13.46 7.52 29.01
CA PRO A 243 14.69 6.94 28.47
C PRO A 243 14.35 5.78 27.52
N LEU A 244 15.13 5.63 26.44
CA LEU A 244 14.90 4.59 25.46
C LEU A 244 16.18 4.18 24.71
N ASP A 245 16.19 2.93 24.28
CA ASP A 245 17.14 2.40 23.31
C ASP A 245 16.51 2.32 21.91
N ALA A 246 15.19 2.06 21.83
CA ALA A 246 14.46 2.09 20.58
C ALA A 246 13.07 2.71 20.74
N LEU A 247 12.63 3.41 19.67
CA LEU A 247 11.32 4.05 19.54
C LEU A 247 10.55 3.41 18.38
N LEU A 248 9.33 2.98 18.65
CA LEU A 248 8.39 2.46 17.67
C LEU A 248 7.17 3.38 17.54
N PRO A 249 7.21 4.37 16.63
CA PRO A 249 6.04 5.20 16.33
C PRO A 249 5.05 4.43 15.46
N LEU A 250 4.14 3.71 16.08
CA LEU A 250 3.10 2.90 15.42
C LEU A 250 1.78 3.67 15.39
N LEU A 251 1.80 4.82 14.69
CA LEU A 251 0.71 5.81 14.62
C LEU A 251 -0.31 5.50 13.51
N GLY A 252 -0.22 4.31 12.92
CA GLY A 252 -1.00 3.93 11.76
C GLY A 252 -0.39 4.48 10.46
N ILE A 253 -1.13 4.25 9.37
CA ILE A 253 -0.71 4.63 8.03
C ILE A 253 -1.40 5.94 7.67
N SER A 254 -0.67 6.85 7.05
CA SER A 254 -1.27 8.03 6.45
C SER A 254 -1.52 7.75 4.98
N PRO A 255 -2.78 7.66 4.54
CA PRO A 255 -3.09 7.63 3.12
C PRO A 255 -2.65 8.97 2.53
N LYS A 256 -1.55 8.96 1.80
CA LYS A 256 -1.07 10.11 1.05
C LYS A 256 -1.16 9.76 -0.42
N LEU A 257 -1.90 10.55 -1.19
CA LEU A 257 -1.89 10.47 -2.65
C LEU A 257 -0.48 10.64 -3.22
N GLY A 258 0.38 11.32 -2.45
CA GLY A 258 1.74 11.59 -2.91
C GLY A 258 1.73 12.35 -4.25
N PRO A 259 2.63 11.97 -5.18
CA PRO A 259 2.75 12.63 -6.48
C PRO A 259 1.50 12.56 -7.36
N ILE A 260 0.57 11.63 -7.10
CA ILE A 260 -0.68 11.49 -7.87
C ILE A 260 -1.49 12.79 -7.91
N ALA A 261 -1.41 13.58 -6.84
CA ALA A 261 -2.09 14.87 -6.74
C ALA A 261 -1.59 15.90 -7.77
N ASP A 262 -0.38 15.73 -8.27
CA ASP A 262 0.30 16.68 -9.16
C ASP A 262 0.25 16.26 -10.64
N TRP A 263 -0.46 15.14 -10.98
CA TRP A 263 -0.50 14.62 -12.36
C TRP A 263 -1.56 15.28 -13.25
N GLY A 264 -2.21 16.36 -12.78
CA GLY A 264 -3.20 17.11 -13.55
C GLY A 264 -4.50 16.34 -13.78
N ILE A 265 -4.87 15.47 -12.86
CA ILE A 265 -6.13 14.72 -12.81
C ILE A 265 -7.05 15.29 -11.75
N ASP A 266 -8.36 15.28 -11.99
CA ASP A 266 -9.34 15.78 -11.05
C ASP A 266 -9.48 14.87 -9.83
N LEU A 267 -9.50 15.48 -8.65
CA LEU A 267 -9.58 14.80 -7.37
C LEU A 267 -10.80 15.26 -6.59
N GLU A 268 -11.47 14.31 -5.96
CA GLU A 268 -12.51 14.56 -4.96
C GLU A 268 -12.17 13.78 -3.69
N ASN A 269 -12.12 14.46 -2.53
CA ASN A 269 -11.79 13.87 -1.23
C ASN A 269 -10.51 12.99 -1.24
N LYS A 270 -9.47 13.43 -1.95
CA LYS A 270 -8.20 12.70 -2.17
C LYS A 270 -8.37 11.38 -2.95
N GLN A 271 -9.34 11.28 -3.79
CA GLN A 271 -9.56 10.17 -4.70
C GLN A 271 -9.66 10.68 -6.12
N VAL A 272 -9.24 9.89 -7.09
CA VAL A 272 -9.30 10.22 -8.52
C VAL A 272 -10.74 10.16 -8.99
N LEU A 273 -11.27 11.28 -9.48
CA LEU A 273 -12.59 11.32 -10.08
C LEU A 273 -12.56 10.63 -11.46
N VAL A 274 -13.48 9.69 -11.68
CA VAL A 274 -13.54 8.91 -12.92
C VAL A 274 -14.96 8.84 -13.48
N ASP A 275 -15.07 8.62 -14.79
CA ASP A 275 -16.33 8.19 -15.39
C ASP A 275 -16.62 6.72 -15.06
N THR A 276 -17.89 6.31 -15.07
CA THR A 276 -18.30 4.94 -14.74
C THR A 276 -18.42 4.02 -15.93
N GLU A 277 -18.19 4.53 -17.14
CA GLU A 277 -18.23 3.73 -18.38
C GLU A 277 -16.94 2.93 -18.57
N LYS A 278 -15.80 3.57 -18.32
CA LYS A 278 -14.47 3.01 -18.57
C LYS A 278 -13.44 3.33 -17.49
N PHE A 279 -13.84 3.99 -16.41
CA PHE A 279 -12.98 4.42 -15.29
C PHE A 279 -11.80 5.30 -15.70
N GLN A 280 -11.99 6.13 -16.72
CA GLN A 280 -11.01 7.12 -17.15
C GLN A 280 -11.13 8.39 -16.29
N SER A 281 -9.98 8.96 -15.93
CA SER A 281 -9.90 10.26 -15.24
C SER A 281 -10.20 11.42 -16.20
N SER A 282 -10.14 12.65 -15.71
CA SER A 282 -10.24 13.87 -16.54
C SER A 282 -9.11 13.97 -17.58
N THR A 283 -8.00 13.28 -17.37
CA THR A 283 -6.89 13.21 -18.35
C THR A 283 -7.02 11.96 -19.21
N VAL A 284 -7.32 12.16 -20.49
CA VAL A 284 -7.46 11.06 -21.49
C VAL A 284 -6.20 10.21 -21.54
N GLY A 285 -6.36 8.89 -21.34
CA GLY A 285 -5.28 7.89 -21.28
C GLY A 285 -4.82 7.57 -19.85
N ILE A 286 -5.34 8.25 -18.82
CA ILE A 286 -5.15 7.89 -17.42
C ILE A 286 -6.46 7.32 -16.86
N PHE A 287 -6.40 6.12 -16.32
CA PHE A 287 -7.51 5.39 -15.72
C PHE A 287 -7.24 5.20 -14.23
N ALA A 288 -8.28 5.04 -13.41
CA ALA A 288 -8.10 4.75 -11.98
C ALA A 288 -9.12 3.73 -11.51
N VAL A 289 -8.65 2.68 -10.80
CA VAL A 289 -9.45 1.54 -10.36
C VAL A 289 -9.17 1.17 -8.90
N GLY A 290 -10.16 0.61 -8.21
CA GLY A 290 -10.06 0.26 -6.79
C GLY A 290 -10.24 1.47 -5.86
N ASP A 291 -9.70 1.40 -4.64
CA ASP A 291 -9.96 2.38 -3.59
C ASP A 291 -9.45 3.79 -3.88
N ILE A 292 -8.56 3.93 -4.87
CA ILE A 292 -7.99 5.21 -5.27
C ILE A 292 -8.99 6.11 -6.01
N ASN A 293 -10.01 5.54 -6.64
CA ASN A 293 -10.98 6.29 -7.43
C ASN A 293 -12.25 6.65 -6.64
N THR A 294 -13.02 7.59 -7.18
CA THR A 294 -14.35 7.94 -6.71
C THR A 294 -15.30 8.24 -7.87
N TYR A 295 -16.56 7.91 -7.66
CA TYR A 295 -17.69 8.18 -8.55
C TYR A 295 -19.01 8.01 -7.75
N PRO A 296 -20.16 8.50 -8.22
CA PRO A 296 -21.44 8.34 -7.53
C PRO A 296 -21.77 6.85 -7.27
N GLY A 297 -21.97 6.49 -5.99
CA GLY A 297 -22.27 5.12 -5.57
C GLY A 297 -21.04 4.23 -5.31
N LYS A 298 -19.83 4.76 -5.34
CA LYS A 298 -18.58 4.01 -5.06
C LYS A 298 -18.65 3.24 -3.75
N LYS A 299 -18.25 1.96 -3.82
CA LYS A 299 -17.96 1.10 -2.66
C LYS A 299 -16.50 0.66 -2.70
N LYS A 300 -15.81 0.78 -1.56
CA LYS A 300 -14.42 0.34 -1.41
C LYS A 300 -14.37 -1.15 -1.05
N LEU A 301 -14.70 -1.98 -2.03
CA LEU A 301 -14.68 -3.43 -1.95
C LEU A 301 -13.78 -3.98 -3.07
N ILE A 302 -13.07 -5.05 -2.80
CA ILE A 302 -12.18 -5.70 -3.78
C ILE A 302 -12.98 -6.11 -5.03
N VAL A 303 -14.16 -6.67 -4.84
CA VAL A 303 -15.06 -7.10 -5.95
C VAL A 303 -15.47 -5.94 -6.85
N CYS A 304 -15.73 -4.75 -6.28
CA CYS A 304 -16.01 -3.55 -7.08
C CYS A 304 -14.78 -3.15 -7.90
N GLY A 305 -13.60 -3.20 -7.30
CA GLY A 305 -12.35 -2.95 -7.99
C GLY A 305 -12.07 -3.92 -9.15
N PHE A 306 -12.45 -5.18 -9.04
CA PHE A 306 -12.35 -6.15 -10.14
C PHE A 306 -13.27 -5.79 -11.31
N HIS A 307 -14.50 -5.37 -11.04
CA HIS A 307 -15.40 -4.86 -12.07
C HIS A 307 -14.83 -3.62 -12.75
N GLU A 308 -14.34 -2.66 -11.97
CA GLU A 308 -13.70 -1.44 -12.48
C GLU A 308 -12.51 -1.75 -13.38
N ALA A 309 -11.63 -2.67 -12.96
CA ALA A 309 -10.48 -3.11 -13.72
C ALA A 309 -10.85 -3.73 -15.08
N THR A 310 -11.97 -4.48 -15.12
CA THR A 310 -12.48 -5.05 -16.36
C THR A 310 -12.87 -3.94 -17.33
N LEU A 311 -13.69 -2.98 -16.94
CA LEU A 311 -14.15 -1.91 -17.81
C LEU A 311 -12.99 -0.97 -18.20
N ALA A 312 -12.08 -0.68 -17.28
CA ALA A 312 -10.86 0.10 -17.57
C ALA A 312 -9.99 -0.56 -18.64
N ALA A 313 -9.85 -1.90 -18.62
CA ALA A 313 -9.08 -2.61 -19.65
C ALA A 313 -9.65 -2.41 -21.06
N TYR A 314 -10.98 -2.45 -21.21
CA TYR A 314 -11.62 -2.13 -22.49
C TYR A 314 -11.47 -0.67 -22.86
N GLY A 315 -11.53 0.26 -21.92
CA GLY A 315 -11.21 1.67 -22.12
C GLY A 315 -9.76 1.88 -22.60
N CYS A 316 -8.80 1.18 -21.99
CA CYS A 316 -7.39 1.17 -22.42
C CYS A 316 -7.25 0.64 -23.84
N ALA A 317 -7.92 -0.48 -24.18
CA ALA A 317 -7.86 -1.06 -25.51
C ALA A 317 -8.40 -0.11 -26.58
N ALA A 318 -9.52 0.56 -26.33
CA ALA A 318 -10.07 1.57 -27.23
C ALA A 318 -9.10 2.76 -27.45
N HIS A 319 -8.34 3.13 -26.44
CA HIS A 319 -7.34 4.19 -26.54
C HIS A 319 -6.06 3.73 -27.27
N ILE A 320 -5.58 2.51 -26.99
CA ILE A 320 -4.35 1.96 -27.57
C ILE A 320 -4.52 1.56 -29.05
N PHE A 321 -5.72 1.07 -29.40
CA PHE A 321 -6.06 0.58 -30.74
C PHE A 321 -7.20 1.41 -31.39
N PRO A 322 -6.96 2.71 -31.66
CA PRO A 322 -8.01 3.59 -32.16
C PRO A 322 -8.58 3.08 -33.49
N GLY A 323 -9.90 3.08 -33.60
CA GLY A 323 -10.62 2.60 -34.78
C GLY A 323 -10.75 1.07 -34.92
N GLN A 324 -10.18 0.29 -34.02
CA GLN A 324 -10.40 -1.16 -33.97
C GLN A 324 -11.63 -1.50 -33.13
N VAL A 325 -12.46 -2.39 -33.63
CA VAL A 325 -13.58 -2.94 -32.83
C VAL A 325 -13.05 -3.99 -31.89
N ILE A 326 -13.17 -3.74 -30.59
CA ILE A 326 -12.78 -4.68 -29.54
C ILE A 326 -13.96 -5.60 -29.26
N HIS A 327 -13.96 -6.77 -29.87
CA HIS A 327 -15.01 -7.76 -29.65
C HIS A 327 -14.84 -8.43 -28.29
N LEU A 328 -15.96 -8.54 -27.56
CA LEU A 328 -16.01 -9.34 -26.34
C LEU A 328 -15.73 -10.80 -26.68
N GLN A 329 -14.79 -11.41 -25.99
CA GLN A 329 -14.45 -12.82 -26.11
C GLN A 329 -14.65 -13.52 -24.78
N TYR A 330 -15.03 -14.80 -24.82
CA TYR A 330 -15.23 -15.61 -23.63
C TYR A 330 -14.05 -16.58 -23.48
N THR A 331 -13.46 -16.62 -22.26
CA THR A 331 -12.35 -17.53 -21.94
C THR A 331 -12.69 -19.00 -22.10
N THR A 332 -13.98 -19.34 -22.06
CA THR A 332 -14.49 -20.71 -22.23
C THR A 332 -14.46 -21.21 -23.67
N THR A 333 -14.45 -20.32 -24.66
CA THR A 333 -14.65 -20.70 -26.07
C THR A 333 -13.66 -20.06 -27.04
N SER A 334 -12.92 -19.03 -26.65
CA SER A 334 -12.01 -18.31 -27.55
C SER A 334 -10.65 -19.01 -27.69
N PRO A 335 -10.27 -19.55 -28.87
CA PRO A 335 -8.94 -20.12 -29.08
C PRO A 335 -7.82 -19.12 -28.81
N LYS A 336 -8.01 -17.86 -29.17
CA LYS A 336 -7.05 -16.78 -28.92
C LYS A 336 -6.80 -16.59 -27.42
N LEU A 337 -7.86 -16.61 -26.60
CA LEU A 337 -7.70 -16.49 -25.15
C LEU A 337 -7.07 -17.75 -24.55
N HIS A 338 -7.37 -18.92 -25.07
CA HIS A 338 -6.70 -20.17 -24.68
C HIS A 338 -5.19 -20.13 -24.95
N GLU A 339 -4.80 -19.61 -26.13
CA GLU A 339 -3.39 -19.41 -26.46
C GLU A 339 -2.70 -18.46 -25.48
N ILE A 340 -3.31 -17.28 -25.21
CA ILE A 340 -2.81 -16.29 -24.24
C ILE A 340 -2.66 -16.92 -22.86
N LEU A 341 -3.62 -17.71 -22.42
CA LEU A 341 -3.64 -18.35 -21.11
C LEU A 341 -2.80 -19.63 -21.05
N GLY A 342 -2.22 -20.08 -22.18
CA GLY A 342 -1.39 -21.29 -22.22
C GLY A 342 -2.18 -22.58 -21.95
N VAL A 343 -3.50 -22.58 -22.19
CA VAL A 343 -4.35 -23.73 -21.98
C VAL A 343 -4.61 -24.47 -23.29
N THR A 344 -4.46 -25.78 -23.29
CA THR A 344 -4.82 -26.60 -24.45
C THR A 344 -6.35 -26.76 -24.46
N PRO A 345 -7.04 -26.52 -25.60
CA PRO A 345 -8.47 -26.80 -25.69
C PRO A 345 -8.71 -28.28 -25.35
N GLN A 346 -9.58 -28.55 -24.38
CA GLN A 346 -10.08 -29.90 -24.18
C GLN A 346 -11.03 -30.20 -25.38
N ALA A 347 -10.73 -31.28 -26.08
CA ALA A 347 -11.50 -31.74 -27.22
C ALA A 347 -12.92 -32.18 -26.81
#